data_bdc0836ed1dc5c260ddc173cca45cf05
#
_entry.id   bdc0836ed1dc5c260ddc173cca45cf05
#
_cell.length_a   1.000
_cell.length_b   1.000
_cell.length_c   1.000
_cell.angle_alpha   90.00
_cell.angle_beta   90.00
_cell.angle_gamma   90.00
#
_symmetry.space_group_name_H-M   'P 1'
#
loop_
_entity.id
_entity.type
_entity.pdbx_description
1 polymer ?
#
loop_
_entity_poly.entity_id
_entity_poly.type
_entity_poly.pdbx_seq_one_letter_code
_entity_poly.pdbx_strand_id
1 'polypeptide(L)'
;GIVLDGRIYRGSNGNAGELGHVPILLDGPPCDCGNRGCLEALCSGPAIARRAEEAVRAHPRRGRSLVAAGKGILTAKVVFDAARKGDRLALEIVEETCVYLGMGLATTMNAFAPDVIVVGGGVCKAGRVLFDPLRRQTDRFLMPVHRPHLKIVPAQRKDRSVLLGAVALAKQLEN
;
A
#
# COMPACT_ATOMS: atom_id res chain seq x y z
N GLY A 1 4.97 8.97 6.25
CA GLY A 1 6.06 9.67 6.95
C GLY A 1 7.39 9.54 6.26
N ILE A 2 8.24 10.55 6.40
CA ILE A 2 9.59 10.62 5.85
C ILE A 2 10.56 10.81 7.00
N VAL A 3 11.70 10.10 6.99
CA VAL A 3 12.79 10.24 7.97
C VAL A 3 14.04 10.68 7.22
N LEU A 4 14.64 11.81 7.60
CA LEU A 4 15.88 12.34 7.07
C LEU A 4 16.88 12.49 8.23
N ASP A 5 18.09 11.95 8.07
CA ASP A 5 19.15 11.99 9.08
C ASP A 5 18.70 11.55 10.48
N GLY A 6 17.87 10.47 10.52
CA GLY A 6 17.35 9.92 11.77
C GLY A 6 16.21 10.73 12.40
N ARG A 7 15.74 11.81 11.78
CA ARG A 7 14.66 12.69 12.26
C ARG A 7 13.45 12.65 11.36
N ILE A 8 12.26 12.77 11.95
CA ILE A 8 11.01 12.87 11.19
C ILE A 8 11.00 14.21 10.45
N TYR A 9 10.87 14.14 9.13
CA TYR A 9 10.67 15.33 8.30
C TYR A 9 9.22 15.79 8.43
N ARG A 10 9.01 16.95 9.03
CA ARG A 10 7.68 17.49 9.32
C ARG A 10 7.17 18.47 8.25
N GLY A 11 8.05 19.02 7.41
CA GLY A 11 7.71 20.11 6.50
C GLY A 11 7.39 21.41 7.25
N SER A 12 6.92 22.40 6.52
CA SER A 12 6.62 23.73 7.08
C SER A 12 5.38 23.78 7.99
N ASN A 13 4.42 22.87 7.77
CA ASN A 13 3.13 22.85 8.49
C ASN A 13 2.92 21.60 9.37
N GLY A 14 3.94 20.78 9.54
CA GLY A 14 3.88 19.57 10.36
C GLY A 14 3.30 18.32 9.69
N ASN A 15 2.81 18.43 8.44
CA ASN A 15 2.08 17.36 7.74
C ASN A 15 2.83 16.78 6.52
N ALA A 16 4.15 16.90 6.48
CA ALA A 16 4.93 16.31 5.39
C ALA A 16 4.87 14.76 5.42
N GLY A 17 4.97 14.18 4.24
CA GLY A 17 5.05 12.72 4.10
C GLY A 17 3.71 12.02 4.03
N GLU A 18 2.62 12.74 3.77
CA GLU A 18 1.28 12.20 3.51
C GLU A 18 1.18 11.57 2.10
N LEU A 19 2.08 10.61 1.83
CA LEU A 19 2.21 9.95 0.52
C LEU A 19 0.97 9.14 0.13
N GLY A 20 0.16 8.73 1.10
CA GLY A 20 -1.14 8.08 0.87
C GLY A 20 -2.15 8.97 0.16
N HIS A 21 -2.00 10.30 0.26
CA HIS A 21 -2.90 11.27 -0.35
C HIS A 21 -2.40 11.85 -1.68
N VAL A 22 -1.33 11.31 -2.22
CA VAL A 22 -0.90 11.63 -3.60
C VAL A 22 -1.92 11.03 -4.58
N PRO A 23 -2.54 11.86 -5.46
CA PRO A 23 -3.44 11.37 -6.50
C PRO A 23 -2.67 10.50 -7.51
N ILE A 24 -3.10 9.26 -7.69
CA ILE A 24 -2.50 8.29 -8.61
C ILE A 24 -3.41 8.03 -9.81
N LEU A 25 -4.73 8.16 -9.63
CA LEU A 25 -5.72 7.91 -10.66
C LEU A 25 -6.61 9.14 -10.84
N LEU A 26 -6.53 9.75 -12.02
CA LEU A 26 -7.44 10.82 -12.40
C LEU A 26 -8.88 10.30 -12.35
N ASP A 27 -9.79 11.08 -11.77
CA ASP A 27 -11.21 10.70 -11.57
C ASP A 27 -11.42 9.39 -10.79
N GLY A 28 -10.43 8.95 -10.03
CA GLY A 28 -10.51 7.79 -9.17
C GLY A 28 -11.51 7.92 -8.03
N PRO A 29 -11.62 6.92 -7.14
CA PRO A 29 -12.56 6.94 -6.02
C PRO A 29 -12.31 8.14 -5.09
N PRO A 30 -13.37 8.62 -4.39
CA PRO A 30 -13.21 9.67 -3.39
C PRO A 30 -12.29 9.21 -2.26
N CYS A 31 -11.55 10.16 -1.70
CA CYS A 31 -10.68 10.00 -0.56
C CYS A 31 -11.16 10.88 0.60
N ASP A 32 -10.97 10.42 1.84
CA ASP A 32 -11.39 11.15 3.04
C ASP A 32 -10.67 12.51 3.20
N CYS A 33 -9.55 12.71 2.50
CA CYS A 33 -8.87 14.01 2.45
C CYS A 33 -9.58 15.07 1.57
N GLY A 34 -10.69 14.73 0.94
CA GLY A 34 -11.44 15.60 0.02
C GLY A 34 -11.04 15.48 -1.46
N ASN A 35 -9.92 14.85 -1.78
CA ASN A 35 -9.48 14.59 -3.15
C ASN A 35 -10.09 13.29 -3.71
N ARG A 36 -9.73 12.99 -4.98
CA ARG A 36 -10.07 11.73 -5.65
C ARG A 36 -8.81 11.01 -6.12
N GLY A 37 -8.89 9.67 -6.20
CA GLY A 37 -7.84 8.84 -6.77
C GLY A 37 -6.54 8.79 -5.98
N CYS A 38 -6.57 9.15 -4.70
CA CYS A 38 -5.41 9.05 -3.81
C CYS A 38 -4.93 7.61 -3.68
N LEU A 39 -3.63 7.44 -3.48
CA LEU A 39 -3.01 6.12 -3.27
C LEU A 39 -3.72 5.31 -2.18
N GLU A 40 -4.08 5.92 -1.06
CA GLU A 40 -4.80 5.29 0.04
C GLU A 40 -6.19 4.81 -0.38
N ALA A 41 -6.96 5.64 -1.11
CA ALA A 41 -8.28 5.29 -1.62
C ALA A 41 -8.26 4.14 -2.64
N LEU A 42 -7.08 3.81 -3.18
CA LEU A 42 -6.85 2.72 -4.13
C LEU A 42 -6.21 1.48 -3.49
N CYS A 43 -5.36 1.65 -2.45
CA CYS A 43 -4.47 0.59 -1.97
C CYS A 43 -4.65 0.22 -0.49
N SER A 44 -5.45 0.96 0.28
CA SER A 44 -5.73 0.60 1.67
C SER A 44 -6.53 -0.70 1.80
N GLY A 45 -6.52 -1.30 2.98
CA GLY A 45 -7.30 -2.52 3.25
C GLY A 45 -8.78 -2.38 2.89
N PRO A 46 -9.47 -1.31 3.32
CA PRO A 46 -10.85 -1.02 2.90
C PRO A 46 -11.00 -0.85 1.38
N ALA A 47 -10.06 -0.18 0.71
CA ALA A 47 -10.10 0.00 -0.74
C ALA A 47 -9.99 -1.33 -1.50
N ILE A 48 -9.11 -2.24 -1.05
CA ILE A 48 -8.97 -3.59 -1.61
C ILE A 48 -10.27 -4.39 -1.40
N ALA A 49 -10.88 -4.31 -0.21
CA ALA A 49 -12.15 -4.97 0.08
C ALA A 49 -13.27 -4.48 -0.83
N ARG A 50 -13.42 -3.16 -0.97
CA ARG A 50 -14.40 -2.55 -1.89
C ARG A 50 -14.21 -3.03 -3.32
N ARG A 51 -12.98 -3.01 -3.87
CA ARG A 51 -12.71 -3.50 -5.23
C ARG A 51 -13.01 -4.99 -5.37
N ALA A 52 -12.79 -5.79 -4.33
CA ALA A 52 -13.17 -7.20 -4.33
C ALA A 52 -14.70 -7.36 -4.42
N GLU A 53 -15.48 -6.57 -3.69
CA GLU A 53 -16.94 -6.57 -3.76
C GLU A 53 -17.45 -6.14 -5.14
N GLU A 54 -16.85 -5.09 -5.72
CA GLU A 54 -17.16 -4.62 -7.07
C GLU A 54 -16.86 -5.69 -8.13
N ALA A 55 -15.70 -6.34 -8.04
CA ALA A 55 -15.29 -7.40 -8.96
C ALA A 55 -16.22 -8.65 -8.86
N VAL A 56 -16.58 -9.04 -7.63
CA VAL A 56 -17.53 -10.15 -7.41
C VAL A 56 -18.91 -9.80 -7.95
N ARG A 57 -19.37 -8.56 -7.77
CA ARG A 57 -20.65 -8.08 -8.28
C ARG A 57 -20.70 -8.07 -9.81
N ALA A 58 -19.60 -7.62 -10.44
CA ALA A 58 -19.46 -7.62 -11.89
C ALA A 58 -19.33 -9.04 -12.48
N HIS A 59 -18.71 -9.97 -11.75
CA HIS A 59 -18.41 -11.33 -12.20
C HIS A 59 -18.79 -12.40 -11.15
N PRO A 60 -20.08 -12.62 -10.85
CA PRO A 60 -20.52 -13.47 -9.73
C PRO A 60 -20.02 -14.92 -9.83
N ARG A 61 -19.94 -15.48 -11.05
CA ARG A 61 -19.43 -16.85 -11.25
C ARG A 61 -17.95 -16.97 -10.90
N ARG A 62 -17.13 -15.99 -11.28
CA ARG A 62 -15.70 -15.95 -10.97
C ARG A 62 -15.43 -15.64 -9.50
N GLY A 63 -16.29 -14.84 -8.86
CA GLY A 63 -16.18 -14.45 -7.47
C GLY A 63 -16.63 -15.51 -6.45
N ARG A 64 -17.24 -16.61 -6.90
CA ARG A 64 -17.84 -17.62 -6.00
C ARG A 64 -16.86 -18.19 -4.99
N SER A 65 -15.65 -18.54 -5.42
CA SER A 65 -14.57 -19.06 -4.55
C SER A 65 -14.11 -18.01 -3.52
N LEU A 66 -13.98 -16.76 -3.95
CA LEU A 66 -13.56 -15.65 -3.09
C LEU A 66 -14.63 -15.34 -2.01
N VAL A 67 -15.91 -15.33 -2.38
CA VAL A 67 -17.04 -15.15 -1.45
C VAL A 67 -17.08 -16.30 -0.44
N ALA A 68 -16.92 -17.54 -0.90
CA ALA A 68 -16.88 -18.72 -0.01
C ALA A 68 -15.71 -18.66 0.97
N ALA A 69 -14.51 -18.25 0.51
CA ALA A 69 -13.34 -18.09 1.35
C ALA A 69 -13.55 -17.04 2.46
N GLY A 70 -14.30 -15.97 2.18
CA GLY A 70 -14.64 -14.91 3.12
C GLY A 70 -15.90 -15.16 3.94
N LYS A 71 -16.59 -16.29 3.74
CA LYS A 71 -17.90 -16.57 4.37
C LYS A 71 -18.91 -15.42 4.16
N GLY A 72 -18.89 -14.83 2.96
CA GLY A 72 -19.73 -13.69 2.59
C GLY A 72 -19.14 -12.31 2.94
N ILE A 73 -18.05 -12.22 3.71
CA ILE A 73 -17.41 -10.95 4.07
C ILE A 73 -16.07 -10.84 3.33
N LEU A 74 -15.94 -9.84 2.46
CA LEU A 74 -14.70 -9.59 1.73
C LEU A 74 -13.84 -8.57 2.47
N THR A 75 -12.59 -8.96 2.73
CA THR A 75 -11.58 -8.10 3.33
C THR A 75 -10.28 -8.22 2.54
N ALA A 76 -9.36 -7.27 2.67
CA ALA A 76 -8.04 -7.39 2.07
C ALA A 76 -7.34 -8.70 2.47
N LYS A 77 -7.51 -9.14 3.73
CA LYS A 77 -6.96 -10.42 4.20
C LYS A 77 -7.52 -11.59 3.41
N VAL A 78 -8.83 -11.65 3.19
CA VAL A 78 -9.48 -12.71 2.41
C VAL A 78 -8.96 -12.71 0.97
N VAL A 79 -8.82 -11.53 0.35
CA VAL A 79 -8.26 -11.40 -1.01
C VAL A 79 -6.84 -11.96 -1.07
N PHE A 80 -5.95 -11.56 -0.16
CA PHE A 80 -4.57 -12.05 -0.17
C PHE A 80 -4.47 -13.54 0.18
N ASP A 81 -5.31 -14.05 1.07
CA ASP A 81 -5.34 -15.48 1.39
C ASP A 81 -5.85 -16.33 0.21
N ALA A 82 -6.85 -15.85 -0.52
CA ALA A 82 -7.34 -16.49 -1.74
C ALA A 82 -6.30 -16.43 -2.88
N ALA A 83 -5.64 -15.29 -3.05
CA ALA A 83 -4.57 -15.13 -4.04
C ALA A 83 -3.41 -16.10 -3.79
N ARG A 84 -3.00 -16.33 -2.53
CA ARG A 84 -1.99 -17.36 -2.17
C ARG A 84 -2.41 -18.77 -2.58
N LYS A 85 -3.70 -19.05 -2.63
CA LYS A 85 -4.27 -20.33 -3.05
C LYS A 85 -4.52 -20.42 -4.56
N GLY A 86 -4.17 -19.38 -5.32
CA GLY A 86 -4.29 -19.34 -6.77
C GLY A 86 -5.67 -18.90 -7.28
N ASP A 87 -6.51 -18.30 -6.44
CA ASP A 87 -7.79 -17.72 -6.90
C ASP A 87 -7.51 -16.60 -7.93
N ARG A 88 -8.02 -16.78 -9.15
CA ARG A 88 -7.73 -15.90 -10.28
C ARG A 88 -8.24 -14.48 -10.08
N LEU A 89 -9.46 -14.33 -9.54
CA LEU A 89 -10.04 -13.00 -9.29
C LEU A 89 -9.27 -12.26 -8.21
N ALA A 90 -8.89 -12.97 -7.15
CA ALA A 90 -8.06 -12.41 -6.09
C ALA A 90 -6.68 -11.98 -6.59
N LEU A 91 -6.04 -12.78 -7.47
CA LEU A 91 -4.77 -12.43 -8.09
C LEU A 91 -4.87 -11.16 -8.96
N GLU A 92 -5.95 -10.99 -9.73
CA GLU A 92 -6.19 -9.78 -10.52
C GLU A 92 -6.33 -8.54 -9.63
N ILE A 93 -7.07 -8.65 -8.52
CA ILE A 93 -7.23 -7.56 -7.54
C ILE A 93 -5.90 -7.20 -6.90
N VAL A 94 -5.08 -8.20 -6.55
CA VAL A 94 -3.74 -8.00 -5.99
C VAL A 94 -2.82 -7.32 -7.01
N GLU A 95 -2.80 -7.78 -8.27
CA GLU A 95 -1.98 -7.20 -9.32
C GLU A 95 -2.34 -5.73 -9.57
N GLU A 96 -3.64 -5.41 -9.68
CA GLU A 96 -4.11 -4.03 -9.81
C GLU A 96 -3.71 -3.17 -8.61
N THR A 97 -3.82 -3.70 -7.38
CA THR A 97 -3.32 -3.03 -6.18
C THR A 97 -1.84 -2.72 -6.29
N CYS A 98 -1.04 -3.69 -6.79
CA CYS A 98 0.39 -3.52 -6.95
C CYS A 98 0.75 -2.52 -8.05
N VAL A 99 -0.08 -2.36 -9.09
CA VAL A 99 0.10 -1.30 -10.09
C VAL A 99 -0.01 0.08 -9.42
N TYR A 100 -1.12 0.36 -8.73
CA TYR A 100 -1.32 1.65 -8.08
C TYR A 100 -0.30 1.91 -6.98
N LEU A 101 -0.06 0.92 -6.12
CA LEU A 101 0.93 1.05 -5.05
C LEU A 101 2.34 1.24 -5.64
N GLY A 102 2.67 0.52 -6.70
CA GLY A 102 3.94 0.64 -7.42
C GLY A 102 4.15 2.04 -8.01
N MET A 103 3.11 2.65 -8.58
CA MET A 103 3.16 4.05 -9.04
C MET A 103 3.46 5.00 -7.88
N GLY A 104 2.76 4.86 -6.75
CA GLY A 104 3.01 5.68 -5.56
C GLY A 104 4.42 5.53 -5.00
N LEU A 105 4.93 4.28 -4.92
CA LEU A 105 6.30 4.04 -4.45
C LEU A 105 7.35 4.54 -5.44
N ALA A 106 7.11 4.41 -6.74
CA ALA A 106 7.99 4.97 -7.76
C ALA A 106 8.02 6.51 -7.70
N THR A 107 6.86 7.15 -7.51
CA THR A 107 6.78 8.60 -7.28
C THR A 107 7.61 9.00 -6.06
N THR A 108 7.49 8.25 -4.96
CA THR A 108 8.28 8.48 -3.75
C THR A 108 9.78 8.33 -4.01
N MET A 109 10.18 7.28 -4.73
CA MET A 109 11.58 7.03 -5.07
C MET A 109 12.14 8.11 -6.00
N ASN A 110 11.38 8.48 -7.04
CA ASN A 110 11.80 9.52 -7.98
C ASN A 110 11.90 10.92 -7.33
N ALA A 111 11.07 11.21 -6.31
CA ALA A 111 11.04 12.51 -5.65
C ALA A 111 12.08 12.65 -4.52
N PHE A 112 12.35 11.59 -3.78
CA PHE A 112 13.13 11.65 -2.54
C PHE A 112 14.37 10.76 -2.55
N ALA A 113 14.48 9.81 -3.48
CA ALA A 113 15.57 8.81 -3.56
C ALA A 113 15.93 8.19 -2.19
N PRO A 114 14.96 7.68 -1.41
CA PRO A 114 15.24 7.17 -0.08
C PRO A 114 16.08 5.86 -0.13
N ASP A 115 16.92 5.63 0.89
CA ASP A 115 17.68 4.39 1.04
C ASP A 115 16.78 3.14 1.16
N VAL A 116 15.57 3.32 1.72
CA VAL A 116 14.61 2.24 1.92
C VAL A 116 13.18 2.76 1.99
N ILE A 117 12.26 2.05 1.35
CA ILE A 117 10.82 2.26 1.49
C ILE A 117 10.27 1.14 2.37
N VAL A 118 9.68 1.51 3.50
CA VAL A 118 9.07 0.56 4.45
C VAL A 118 7.56 0.55 4.26
N VAL A 119 7.01 -0.61 3.88
CA VAL A 119 5.56 -0.79 3.74
C VAL A 119 5.01 -1.42 5.01
N GLY A 120 4.11 -0.71 5.68
CA GLY A 120 3.49 -1.11 6.94
C GLY A 120 1.99 -1.42 6.85
N GLY A 121 1.36 -1.56 8.01
CA GLY A 121 -0.08 -1.83 8.14
C GLY A 121 -0.47 -3.29 7.88
N GLY A 122 -1.78 -3.55 7.88
CA GLY A 122 -2.34 -4.90 7.73
C GLY A 122 -2.00 -5.57 6.40
N VAL A 123 -1.86 -4.78 5.33
CA VAL A 123 -1.59 -5.25 3.97
C VAL A 123 -0.20 -5.89 3.85
N CYS A 124 0.80 -5.41 4.59
CA CYS A 124 2.16 -5.97 4.56
C CYS A 124 2.25 -7.43 5.08
N LYS A 125 1.23 -7.91 5.80
CA LYS A 125 1.13 -9.30 6.25
C LYS A 125 0.89 -10.29 5.10
N ALA A 126 0.57 -9.78 3.90
CA ALA A 126 0.39 -10.61 2.71
C ALA A 126 1.68 -11.31 2.23
N GLY A 127 2.86 -10.81 2.62
CA GLY A 127 4.14 -11.43 2.28
C GLY A 127 4.43 -11.40 0.78
N ARG A 128 5.01 -12.46 0.23
CA ARG A 128 5.46 -12.52 -1.17
C ARG A 128 4.35 -12.26 -2.19
N VAL A 129 3.11 -12.63 -1.88
CA VAL A 129 1.95 -12.38 -2.76
C VAL A 129 1.75 -10.88 -3.05
N LEU A 130 2.10 -10.01 -2.09
CA LEU A 130 2.12 -8.56 -2.30
C LEU A 130 3.50 -8.09 -2.80
N PHE A 131 4.58 -8.44 -2.09
CA PHE A 131 5.88 -7.80 -2.29
C PHE A 131 6.55 -8.15 -3.60
N ASP A 132 6.36 -9.37 -4.13
CA ASP A 132 6.97 -9.76 -5.41
C ASP A 132 6.36 -8.99 -6.60
N PRO A 133 5.02 -8.96 -6.79
CA PRO A 133 4.42 -8.12 -7.83
C PRO A 133 4.63 -6.62 -7.56
N LEU A 134 4.61 -6.17 -6.31
CA LEU A 134 4.83 -4.77 -5.97
C LEU A 134 6.19 -4.27 -6.46
N ARG A 135 7.27 -5.03 -6.22
CA ARG A 135 8.61 -4.67 -6.71
C ARG A 135 8.66 -4.57 -8.22
N ARG A 136 8.06 -5.55 -8.92
CA ARG A 136 7.96 -5.52 -10.40
C ARG A 136 7.21 -4.29 -10.89
N GLN A 137 6.06 -3.99 -10.30
CA GLN A 137 5.26 -2.84 -10.71
C GLN A 137 5.95 -1.52 -10.38
N THR A 138 6.60 -1.40 -9.21
CA THR A 138 7.38 -0.21 -8.88
C THR A 138 8.49 0.03 -9.89
N ASP A 139 9.26 -1.01 -10.27
CA ASP A 139 10.36 -0.92 -11.24
C ASP A 139 9.90 -0.37 -12.61
N ARG A 140 8.68 -0.68 -13.04
CA ARG A 140 8.12 -0.19 -14.31
C ARG A 140 7.96 1.33 -14.39
N PHE A 141 7.74 1.98 -13.24
CA PHE A 141 7.50 3.42 -13.14
C PHE A 141 8.71 4.21 -12.66
N LEU A 142 9.81 3.51 -12.34
CA LEU A 142 11.04 4.13 -11.88
C LEU A 142 11.85 4.74 -13.02
N MET A 143 12.48 5.88 -12.73
CA MET A 143 13.59 6.35 -13.54
C MET A 143 14.73 5.30 -13.51
N PRO A 144 15.38 5.00 -14.65
CA PRO A 144 16.43 3.98 -14.70
C PRO A 144 17.54 4.14 -13.65
N VAL A 145 17.90 5.38 -13.32
CA VAL A 145 18.93 5.70 -12.34
C VAL A 145 18.61 5.18 -10.92
N HIS A 146 17.33 5.05 -10.58
CA HIS A 146 16.90 4.60 -9.25
C HIS A 146 16.73 3.07 -9.12
N ARG A 147 16.68 2.34 -10.23
CA ARG A 147 16.46 0.87 -10.20
C ARG A 147 17.47 0.11 -9.35
N PRO A 148 18.78 0.37 -9.42
CA PRO A 148 19.76 -0.33 -8.59
C PRO A 148 19.60 -0.05 -7.10
N HIS A 149 18.94 1.05 -6.73
CA HIS A 149 18.77 1.51 -5.35
C HIS A 149 17.40 1.16 -4.76
N LEU A 150 16.49 0.56 -5.54
CA LEU A 150 15.14 0.24 -5.09
C LEU A 150 15.15 -0.83 -3.98
N LYS A 151 14.83 -0.41 -2.77
CA LYS A 151 14.71 -1.29 -1.62
C LYS A 151 13.35 -1.13 -0.95
N ILE A 152 12.45 -2.09 -1.17
CA ILE A 152 11.12 -2.15 -0.56
C ILE A 152 11.10 -3.29 0.45
N VAL A 153 10.78 -2.97 1.71
CA VAL A 153 10.76 -3.95 2.81
C VAL A 153 9.45 -3.88 3.61
N PRO A 154 8.99 -4.99 4.18
CA PRO A 154 7.89 -4.96 5.12
C PRO A 154 8.32 -4.36 6.46
N ALA A 155 7.39 -3.68 7.15
CA ALA A 155 7.61 -3.23 8.52
C ALA A 155 7.83 -4.42 9.45
N GLN A 156 8.94 -4.39 10.21
CA GLN A 156 9.34 -5.51 11.09
C GLN A 156 8.45 -5.63 12.33
N ARG A 157 8.03 -4.50 12.91
CA ARG A 157 7.31 -4.45 14.20
C ARG A 157 5.78 -4.57 14.05
N LYS A 158 5.28 -4.76 12.84
CA LYS A 158 3.85 -5.02 12.52
C LYS A 158 2.87 -4.19 13.37
N ASP A 159 2.13 -4.84 14.27
CA ASP A 159 1.08 -4.22 15.08
C ASP A 159 1.61 -3.27 16.18
N ARG A 160 2.93 -3.31 16.48
CA ARG A 160 3.58 -2.43 17.48
C ARG A 160 4.23 -1.20 16.86
N SER A 161 4.22 -1.04 15.53
CA SER A 161 4.92 0.07 14.85
C SER A 161 4.43 1.43 15.29
N VAL A 162 3.10 1.61 15.48
CA VAL A 162 2.51 2.87 15.92
C VAL A 162 2.94 3.22 17.35
N LEU A 163 2.84 2.26 18.27
CA LEU A 163 3.23 2.45 19.67
C LEU A 163 4.73 2.78 19.79
N LEU A 164 5.59 2.03 19.09
CA LEU A 164 7.03 2.28 19.11
C LEU A 164 7.39 3.60 18.47
N GLY A 165 6.67 4.01 17.43
CA GLY A 165 6.81 5.32 16.80
C GLY A 165 6.46 6.45 17.76
N ALA A 166 5.36 6.33 18.51
CA ALA A 166 4.96 7.30 19.53
C ALA A 166 6.00 7.42 20.66
N VAL A 167 6.54 6.28 21.15
CA VAL A 167 7.61 6.28 22.16
C VAL A 167 8.90 6.92 21.62
N ALA A 168 9.28 6.61 20.38
CA ALA A 168 10.46 7.22 19.76
C ALA A 168 10.30 8.73 19.59
N LEU A 169 9.10 9.19 19.22
CA LEU A 169 8.81 10.61 19.09
C LEU A 169 8.87 11.32 20.45
N ALA A 170 8.27 10.74 21.50
CA ALA A 170 8.33 11.30 22.86
C ALA A 170 9.77 11.50 23.34
N LYS A 171 10.63 10.49 23.12
CA LYS A 171 12.07 10.60 23.45
C LYS A 171 12.83 11.68 22.68
N GLN A 172 12.40 12.02 21.47
CA GLN A 172 13.00 13.13 20.70
C GLN A 172 12.58 14.51 21.20
N LEU A 173 11.49 14.61 21.96
CA LEU A 173 11.02 15.87 22.56
C LEU A 173 11.68 16.16 23.91
N GLU A 174 12.35 15.18 24.52
CA GLU A 174 13.08 15.31 25.79
C GLU A 174 14.54 15.75 25.60
N ASN A 175 15.05 15.77 24.34
CA ASN A 175 16.39 16.20 23.95
C ASN A 175 16.32 17.47 23.09
#